data_408e99c4ac1448a528be99ed3fcda0d6
#
_entry.id   408e99c4ac1448a528be99ed3fcda0d6
#
_cell.length_a   1.000
_cell.length_b   1.000
_cell.length_c   1.000
_cell.angle_alpha   90.00
_cell.angle_beta   90.00
_cell.angle_gamma   90.00
#
_symmetry.space_group_name_H-M   'P 1'
#
loop_
_entity.id
_entity.type
_entity.pdbx_description
1 polymer ?
#
loop_
_entity_poly.entity_id
_entity_poly.type
_entity_poly.pdbx_seq_one_letter_code
_entity_poly.pdbx_strand_id
1 'polypeptide(L)'
;NSSNAFIGILVGLICAFHYNKFSKIKLPTALSFFGGKRFVPIICSLTMLGLGLLLLIVWPTCFNLFIQFGETISGLGPFGAGLYGFYNRLLIPTGLHHALNSVFWFDMAGINDIGKFWGTISGGVLGITGMYQAGFFPIMMFGLPGAALAMYRCARPDRKKQVGTILFSAAFASFLTGVTEPLEF
;
A
#
# COMPACT_ATOMS: atom_id res chain seq x y z
N ASN A 1 9.37 -2.41 11.00
CA ASN A 1 8.94 -1.21 10.25
C ASN A 1 7.47 -0.96 10.51
N SER A 2 7.18 0.09 11.28
CA SER A 2 5.83 0.47 11.71
C SER A 2 4.93 1.02 10.59
N SER A 3 5.43 1.10 9.37
CA SER A 3 4.76 1.76 8.22
C SER A 3 4.20 0.74 7.21
N ASN A 4 3.81 -0.44 7.63
CA ASN A 4 3.23 -1.40 6.71
C ASN A 4 1.73 -1.16 6.56
N ALA A 5 1.32 -0.59 5.42
CA ALA A 5 -0.08 -0.29 5.11
C ALA A 5 -0.99 -1.52 5.20
N PHE A 6 -0.51 -2.70 4.81
CA PHE A 6 -1.25 -3.96 4.94
C PHE A 6 -1.64 -4.26 6.38
N ILE A 7 -0.70 -4.13 7.34
CA ILE A 7 -0.98 -4.34 8.76
C ILE A 7 -1.98 -3.29 9.25
N GLY A 8 -1.85 -2.03 8.82
CA GLY A 8 -2.79 -0.96 9.15
C GLY A 8 -4.22 -1.25 8.70
N ILE A 9 -4.41 -1.72 7.47
CA ILE A 9 -5.71 -2.12 6.92
C ILE A 9 -6.29 -3.30 7.72
N LEU A 10 -5.47 -4.34 7.97
CA LEU A 10 -5.89 -5.51 8.73
C LEU A 10 -6.35 -5.15 10.14
N VAL A 11 -5.57 -4.32 10.84
CA VAL A 11 -5.93 -3.81 12.19
C VAL A 11 -7.22 -3.01 12.14
N GLY A 12 -7.36 -2.11 11.15
CA GLY A 12 -8.57 -1.30 10.97
C GLY A 12 -9.82 -2.15 10.77
N LEU A 13 -9.76 -3.15 9.91
CA LEU A 13 -10.87 -4.07 9.64
C LEU A 13 -11.26 -4.88 10.89
N ILE A 14 -10.29 -5.41 11.61
CA ILE A 14 -10.53 -6.15 12.84
C ILE A 14 -11.15 -5.26 13.92
N CYS A 15 -10.63 -4.04 14.10
CA CYS A 15 -11.19 -3.07 15.04
C CYS A 15 -12.62 -2.67 14.68
N ALA A 16 -12.91 -2.45 13.40
CA ALA A 16 -14.27 -2.16 12.92
C ALA A 16 -15.22 -3.34 13.19
N PHE A 17 -14.78 -4.56 12.92
CA PHE A 17 -15.56 -5.76 13.25
C PHE A 17 -15.88 -5.87 14.75
N HIS A 18 -14.87 -5.67 15.62
CA HIS A 18 -15.06 -5.70 17.06
C HIS A 18 -15.98 -4.58 17.53
N TYR A 19 -15.84 -3.37 16.97
CA TYR A 19 -16.73 -2.26 17.30
C TYR A 19 -18.18 -2.59 16.98
N ASN A 20 -18.46 -3.09 15.80
CA ASN A 20 -19.81 -3.44 15.37
C ASN A 20 -20.42 -4.55 16.24
N LYS A 21 -19.61 -5.54 16.65
CA LYS A 21 -20.07 -6.69 17.41
C LYS A 21 -20.19 -6.44 18.91
N PHE A 22 -19.26 -5.71 19.51
CA PHE A 22 -19.10 -5.61 20.97
C PHE A 22 -19.45 -4.25 21.55
N SER A 23 -19.71 -3.21 20.76
CA SER A 23 -20.00 -1.85 21.25
C SER A 23 -21.30 -1.74 22.09
N LYS A 24 -22.21 -2.71 21.99
CA LYS A 24 -23.48 -2.74 22.71
C LYS A 24 -23.56 -3.81 23.80
N ILE A 25 -22.45 -4.47 24.10
CA ILE A 25 -22.44 -5.57 25.07
C ILE A 25 -22.70 -5.04 26.49
N LYS A 26 -23.57 -5.74 27.23
CA LYS A 26 -23.83 -5.48 28.63
C LYS A 26 -23.06 -6.50 29.47
N LEU A 27 -22.17 -6.03 30.33
CA LEU A 27 -21.40 -6.84 31.24
C LEU A 27 -22.13 -6.95 32.62
N PRO A 28 -21.82 -7.95 33.41
CA PRO A 28 -22.32 -8.08 34.80
C PRO A 28 -22.02 -6.83 35.63
N THR A 29 -22.80 -6.57 36.67
CA THR A 29 -22.74 -5.35 37.51
C THR A 29 -21.34 -5.02 37.99
N ALA A 30 -20.57 -6.03 38.38
CA ALA A 30 -19.17 -5.84 38.83
C ALA A 30 -18.22 -5.30 37.75
N LEU A 31 -18.52 -5.54 36.48
CA LEU A 31 -17.71 -5.12 35.33
C LEU A 31 -18.45 -4.09 34.43
N SER A 32 -19.56 -3.55 34.88
CA SER A 32 -20.43 -2.63 34.11
C SER A 32 -19.69 -1.38 33.61
N PHE A 33 -18.69 -0.92 34.37
CA PHE A 33 -17.84 0.19 33.96
C PHE A 33 -17.12 -0.04 32.62
N PHE A 34 -16.75 -1.29 32.34
CA PHE A 34 -16.05 -1.68 31.10
C PHE A 34 -17.01 -2.06 29.97
N GLY A 35 -18.33 -1.99 30.20
CA GLY A 35 -19.34 -2.35 29.20
C GLY A 35 -19.46 -1.39 28.03
N GLY A 36 -20.15 -1.82 26.98
CA GLY A 36 -20.44 -1.04 25.79
C GLY A 36 -19.18 -0.65 25.00
N LYS A 37 -19.10 0.61 24.58
CA LYS A 37 -17.97 1.11 23.76
C LYS A 37 -16.60 0.98 24.43
N ARG A 38 -16.55 0.96 25.77
CA ARG A 38 -15.31 0.81 26.54
C ARG A 38 -14.73 -0.60 26.50
N PHE A 39 -15.58 -1.58 26.19
CA PHE A 39 -15.14 -2.96 26.05
C PHE A 39 -14.37 -3.21 24.74
N VAL A 40 -14.68 -2.44 23.70
CA VAL A 40 -14.06 -2.61 22.38
C VAL A 40 -12.53 -2.49 22.39
N PRO A 41 -11.92 -1.45 23.01
CA PRO A 41 -10.45 -1.37 23.10
C PRO A 41 -9.82 -2.58 23.79
N ILE A 42 -10.47 -3.12 24.83
CA ILE A 42 -9.96 -4.27 25.58
C ILE A 42 -9.90 -5.52 24.69
N ILE A 43 -11.00 -5.82 24.00
CA ILE A 43 -11.04 -6.99 23.12
C ILE A 43 -10.12 -6.80 21.89
N CYS A 44 -10.03 -5.57 21.36
CA CYS A 44 -9.09 -5.26 20.28
C CYS A 44 -7.65 -5.50 20.73
N SER A 45 -7.24 -5.04 21.91
CA SER A 45 -5.88 -5.24 22.43
C SER A 45 -5.52 -6.72 22.55
N LEU A 46 -6.43 -7.54 23.10
CA LEU A 46 -6.23 -8.99 23.22
C LEU A 46 -6.12 -9.65 21.83
N THR A 47 -7.00 -9.28 20.91
CA THR A 47 -6.97 -9.84 19.55
C THR A 47 -5.69 -9.41 18.81
N MET A 48 -5.26 -8.15 18.98
CA MET A 48 -4.03 -7.66 18.36
C MET A 48 -2.78 -8.32 18.94
N LEU A 49 -2.78 -8.64 20.22
CA LEU A 49 -1.69 -9.44 20.81
C LEU A 49 -1.60 -10.83 20.17
N GLY A 50 -2.74 -11.51 20.03
CA GLY A 50 -2.81 -12.81 19.35
C GLY A 50 -2.39 -12.71 17.87
N LEU A 51 -2.87 -11.69 17.15
CA LEU A 51 -2.47 -11.42 15.77
C LEU A 51 -0.97 -11.15 15.66
N GLY A 52 -0.40 -10.36 16.58
CA GLY A 52 1.03 -10.08 16.60
C GLY A 52 1.87 -11.35 16.76
N LEU A 53 1.49 -12.23 17.68
CA LEU A 53 2.16 -13.53 17.85
C LEU A 53 2.05 -14.41 16.60
N LEU A 54 0.89 -14.43 15.95
CA LEU A 54 0.70 -15.16 14.70
C LEU A 54 1.58 -14.60 13.59
N LEU A 55 1.62 -13.27 13.45
CA LEU A 55 2.44 -12.61 12.44
C LEU A 55 3.94 -12.80 12.68
N LEU A 56 4.41 -12.95 13.91
CA LEU A 56 5.82 -13.28 14.18
C LEU A 56 6.23 -14.62 13.54
N ILE A 57 5.30 -15.57 13.44
CA ILE A 57 5.57 -16.89 12.84
C ILE A 57 5.38 -16.86 11.32
N VAL A 58 4.29 -16.24 10.86
CA VAL A 58 3.89 -16.28 9.44
C VAL A 58 4.65 -15.25 8.58
N TRP A 59 4.92 -14.07 9.12
CA TRP A 59 5.49 -12.96 8.36
C TRP A 59 6.87 -13.25 7.75
N PRO A 60 7.83 -13.90 8.46
CA PRO A 60 9.13 -14.25 7.87
C PRO A 60 8.99 -15.12 6.62
N THR A 61 8.06 -16.08 6.64
CA THR A 61 7.81 -16.96 5.49
C THR A 61 7.24 -16.19 4.31
N CYS A 62 6.23 -15.36 4.55
CA CYS A 62 5.68 -14.49 3.50
C CYS A 62 6.74 -13.55 2.93
N PHE A 63 7.57 -12.99 3.79
CA PHE A 63 8.63 -12.08 3.39
C PHE A 63 9.69 -12.75 2.52
N ASN A 64 10.12 -13.96 2.88
CA ASN A 64 11.05 -14.75 2.08
C ASN A 64 10.48 -15.10 0.70
N LEU A 65 9.18 -15.37 0.61
CA LEU A 65 8.51 -15.57 -0.69
C LEU A 65 8.58 -14.31 -1.57
N PHE A 66 8.40 -13.12 -1.00
CA PHE A 66 8.56 -11.87 -1.74
C PHE A 66 10.00 -11.64 -2.23
N ILE A 67 11.00 -12.00 -1.42
CA ILE A 67 12.41 -11.91 -1.82
C ILE A 67 12.69 -12.86 -2.98
N GLN A 68 12.33 -14.14 -2.87
CA GLN A 68 12.53 -15.13 -3.93
C GLN A 68 11.82 -14.74 -5.23
N PHE A 69 10.61 -14.22 -5.12
CA PHE A 69 9.88 -13.67 -6.25
C PHE A 69 10.61 -12.49 -6.91
N GLY A 70 11.15 -11.58 -6.08
CA GLY A 70 11.94 -10.45 -6.54
C GLY A 70 13.22 -10.86 -7.27
N GLU A 71 13.98 -11.81 -6.72
CA GLU A 71 15.19 -12.36 -7.34
C GLU A 71 14.87 -13.04 -8.69
N THR A 72 13.81 -13.84 -8.73
CA THR A 72 13.37 -14.50 -9.97
C THR A 72 13.00 -13.49 -11.05
N ILE A 73 12.22 -12.46 -10.70
CA ILE A 73 11.83 -11.39 -11.64
C ILE A 73 13.02 -10.56 -12.08
N SER A 74 13.93 -10.24 -11.17
CA SER A 74 15.14 -9.46 -11.49
C SER A 74 15.99 -10.13 -12.56
N GLY A 75 16.07 -11.46 -12.57
CA GLY A 75 16.76 -12.22 -13.59
C GLY A 75 16.16 -12.14 -15.01
N LEU A 76 14.92 -11.66 -15.15
CA LEU A 76 14.22 -11.53 -16.44
C LEU A 76 14.49 -10.19 -17.17
N GLY A 77 15.31 -9.31 -16.61
CA GLY A 77 15.66 -8.02 -17.20
C GLY A 77 14.42 -7.11 -17.47
N PRO A 78 14.28 -6.49 -18.67
CA PRO A 78 13.16 -5.58 -18.97
C PRO A 78 11.78 -6.22 -18.86
N PHE A 79 11.65 -7.51 -19.18
CA PHE A 79 10.40 -8.25 -19.00
C PHE A 79 10.04 -8.38 -17.52
N GLY A 80 11.04 -8.61 -16.67
CA GLY A 80 10.88 -8.60 -15.22
C GLY A 80 10.40 -7.26 -14.68
N ALA A 81 10.92 -6.15 -15.20
CA ALA A 81 10.44 -4.81 -14.83
C ALA A 81 8.94 -4.62 -15.19
N GLY A 82 8.52 -5.13 -16.35
CA GLY A 82 7.10 -5.14 -16.74
C GLY A 82 6.22 -5.96 -15.78
N LEU A 83 6.66 -7.16 -15.41
CA LEU A 83 5.97 -8.00 -14.43
C LEU A 83 5.90 -7.34 -13.05
N TYR A 84 7.00 -6.74 -12.60
CA TYR A 84 7.02 -5.98 -11.36
C TYR A 84 5.98 -4.86 -11.38
N GLY A 85 5.93 -4.06 -12.45
CA GLY A 85 4.95 -2.98 -12.59
C GLY A 85 3.51 -3.50 -12.54
N PHE A 86 3.22 -4.61 -13.22
CA PHE A 86 1.91 -5.24 -13.20
C PHE A 86 1.50 -5.70 -11.80
N TYR A 87 2.34 -6.48 -11.12
CA TYR A 87 2.03 -6.97 -9.77
C TYR A 87 2.01 -5.84 -8.73
N ASN A 88 2.86 -4.84 -8.89
CA ASN A 88 2.84 -3.67 -8.02
C ASN A 88 1.46 -2.98 -8.08
N ARG A 89 0.92 -2.75 -9.27
CA ARG A 89 -0.41 -2.15 -9.46
C ARG A 89 -1.54 -3.04 -8.95
N LEU A 90 -1.45 -4.34 -9.18
CA LEU A 90 -2.44 -5.30 -8.69
C LEU A 90 -2.52 -5.35 -7.15
N LEU A 91 -1.39 -5.10 -6.48
CA LEU A 91 -1.28 -5.16 -5.01
C LEU A 91 -1.58 -3.84 -4.30
N ILE A 92 -1.80 -2.72 -5.03
CA ILE A 92 -2.14 -1.42 -4.42
C ILE A 92 -3.36 -1.53 -3.49
N PRO A 93 -4.50 -2.13 -3.87
CA PRO A 93 -5.67 -2.19 -3.01
C PRO A 93 -5.44 -2.89 -1.66
N THR A 94 -4.47 -3.80 -1.61
CA THR A 94 -4.11 -4.54 -0.38
C THR A 94 -3.00 -3.85 0.43
N GLY A 95 -2.34 -2.82 -0.12
CA GLY A 95 -1.15 -2.19 0.46
C GLY A 95 0.12 -3.05 0.41
N LEU A 96 0.07 -4.25 -0.19
CA LEU A 96 1.23 -5.16 -0.30
C LEU A 96 2.26 -4.69 -1.34
N HIS A 97 1.92 -3.74 -2.23
CA HIS A 97 2.86 -3.14 -3.17
C HIS A 97 4.08 -2.52 -2.46
N HIS A 98 3.93 -2.02 -1.22
CA HIS A 98 5.06 -1.56 -0.42
C HIS A 98 6.06 -2.67 -0.08
N ALA A 99 5.60 -3.92 0.07
CA ALA A 99 6.49 -5.06 0.28
C ALA A 99 7.32 -5.33 -0.99
N LEU A 100 6.70 -5.29 -2.17
CA LEU A 100 7.42 -5.38 -3.45
C LEU A 100 8.41 -4.22 -3.64
N ASN A 101 7.99 -2.99 -3.36
CA ASN A 101 8.89 -1.83 -3.43
C ASN A 101 10.11 -2.01 -2.51
N SER A 102 9.92 -2.58 -1.32
CA SER A 102 11.03 -2.84 -0.40
C SER A 102 12.06 -3.83 -0.97
N VAL A 103 11.63 -4.77 -1.79
CA VAL A 103 12.50 -5.76 -2.43
C VAL A 103 13.28 -5.15 -3.60
N PHE A 104 12.60 -4.40 -4.49
CA PHE A 104 13.20 -3.90 -5.73
C PHE A 104 13.89 -2.54 -5.56
N TRP A 105 13.28 -1.61 -4.82
CA TRP A 105 13.79 -0.25 -4.68
C TRP A 105 14.85 -0.12 -3.59
N PHE A 106 14.70 -0.90 -2.52
CA PHE A 106 15.61 -0.87 -1.38
C PHE A 106 16.50 -2.13 -1.34
N ASP A 107 17.29 -2.29 -0.31
CA ASP A 107 18.35 -3.28 -0.24
C ASP A 107 17.92 -4.67 0.28
N MET A 108 16.63 -4.99 0.24
CA MET A 108 16.16 -6.23 0.86
C MET A 108 16.55 -7.51 0.10
N ALA A 109 16.72 -7.40 -1.23
CA ALA A 109 17.22 -8.49 -2.08
C ALA A 109 18.57 -8.11 -2.75
N GLY A 110 19.31 -7.14 -2.22
CA GLY A 110 20.56 -6.66 -2.79
C GLY A 110 20.42 -5.89 -4.11
N ILE A 111 19.18 -5.61 -4.56
CA ILE A 111 18.93 -4.91 -5.82
C ILE A 111 19.20 -3.43 -5.67
N ASN A 112 18.60 -2.79 -4.68
CA ASN A 112 18.74 -1.37 -4.31
C ASN A 112 18.74 -0.42 -5.51
N ASP A 113 17.70 -0.51 -6.33
CA ASP A 113 17.60 0.20 -7.61
C ASP A 113 17.57 1.73 -7.42
N ILE A 114 16.88 2.23 -6.39
CA ILE A 114 16.82 3.66 -6.06
C ILE A 114 18.19 4.20 -5.64
N GLY A 115 18.87 3.51 -4.72
CA GLY A 115 20.15 3.98 -4.22
C GLY A 115 21.23 4.03 -5.30
N LYS A 116 21.23 3.05 -6.19
CA LYS A 116 22.12 3.01 -7.37
C LYS A 116 21.74 4.08 -8.40
N PHE A 117 20.46 4.31 -8.64
CA PHE A 117 19.98 5.33 -9.58
C PHE A 117 20.35 6.75 -9.14
N TRP A 118 20.22 7.07 -7.86
CA TRP A 118 20.59 8.38 -7.32
C TRP A 118 22.09 8.54 -7.05
N GLY A 119 22.85 7.49 -7.23
CA GLY A 119 24.30 7.53 -6.99
C GLY A 119 24.70 7.57 -5.52
N THR A 120 23.77 7.27 -4.62
CA THR A 120 24.07 7.16 -3.18
C THR A 120 24.80 5.86 -2.86
N ILE A 121 24.70 4.87 -3.75
CA ILE A 121 25.41 3.59 -3.69
C ILE A 121 26.11 3.36 -5.04
N SER A 122 27.32 2.81 -4.99
CA SER A 122 28.09 2.45 -6.18
C SER A 122 27.45 1.28 -6.94
N GLY A 123 27.72 1.19 -8.25
CA GLY A 123 27.24 0.10 -9.10
C GLY A 123 26.02 0.46 -9.97
N GLY A 124 25.73 1.74 -10.16
CA GLY A 124 24.75 2.21 -11.14
C GLY A 124 25.25 1.98 -12.58
N VAL A 125 24.39 1.39 -13.43
CA VAL A 125 24.67 1.13 -14.85
C VAL A 125 23.65 1.89 -15.68
N LEU A 126 24.14 2.74 -16.58
CA LEU A 126 23.29 3.54 -17.48
C LEU A 126 22.40 2.62 -18.35
N GLY A 127 21.11 2.90 -18.40
CA GLY A 127 20.14 2.12 -19.17
C GLY A 127 19.63 0.83 -18.49
N ILE A 128 20.14 0.50 -17.32
CA ILE A 128 19.71 -0.67 -16.53
C ILE A 128 19.18 -0.23 -15.16
N THR A 129 19.97 0.57 -14.45
CA THR A 129 19.60 1.05 -13.12
C THR A 129 18.44 2.03 -13.21
N GLY A 130 17.43 1.87 -12.36
CA GLY A 130 16.21 2.68 -12.38
C GLY A 130 15.07 2.05 -13.18
N MET A 131 15.26 0.88 -13.81
CA MET A 131 14.23 0.26 -14.65
C MET A 131 12.94 -0.09 -13.88
N TYR A 132 13.04 -0.36 -12.58
CA TYR A 132 11.87 -0.69 -11.74
C TYR A 132 11.07 0.53 -11.30
N GLN A 133 11.56 1.74 -11.52
CA GLN A 133 10.87 2.98 -11.14
C GLN A 133 10.63 3.93 -12.31
N ALA A 134 11.41 3.85 -13.38
CA ALA A 134 11.36 4.80 -14.49
C ALA A 134 9.97 4.90 -15.14
N GLY A 135 9.23 3.79 -15.23
CA GLY A 135 7.88 3.76 -15.79
C GLY A 135 6.80 4.43 -14.93
N PHE A 136 7.05 4.60 -13.63
CA PHE A 136 6.08 5.22 -12.72
C PHE A 136 5.97 6.73 -12.94
N PHE A 137 7.07 7.42 -13.23
CA PHE A 137 7.08 8.86 -13.41
C PHE A 137 6.17 9.35 -14.54
N PRO A 138 6.24 8.81 -15.77
CA PRO A 138 5.31 9.21 -16.83
C PRO A 138 3.84 8.92 -16.48
N ILE A 139 3.57 7.82 -15.77
CA ILE A 139 2.22 7.46 -15.36
C ILE A 139 1.70 8.44 -14.31
N MET A 140 2.48 8.71 -13.26
CA MET A 140 2.11 9.64 -12.20
C MET A 140 1.88 11.07 -12.71
N MET A 141 2.75 11.52 -13.60
CA MET A 141 2.73 12.92 -14.08
C MET A 141 1.72 13.16 -15.20
N PHE A 142 1.47 12.19 -16.07
CA PHE A 142 0.66 12.39 -17.26
C PHE A 142 -0.47 11.38 -17.42
N GLY A 143 -0.23 10.10 -17.15
CA GLY A 143 -1.21 9.04 -17.32
C GLY A 143 -2.41 9.20 -16.38
N LEU A 144 -2.16 9.39 -15.08
CA LEU A 144 -3.21 9.55 -14.07
C LEU A 144 -3.98 10.88 -14.20
N PRO A 145 -3.36 12.04 -14.43
CA PRO A 145 -4.09 13.25 -14.80
C PRO A 145 -4.95 13.07 -16.05
N GLY A 146 -4.46 12.33 -17.07
CA GLY A 146 -5.25 11.97 -18.25
C GLY A 146 -6.45 11.10 -17.89
N ALA A 147 -6.29 10.10 -17.02
CA ALA A 147 -7.37 9.28 -16.50
C ALA A 147 -8.40 10.10 -15.70
N ALA A 148 -7.93 11.03 -14.86
CA ALA A 148 -8.80 11.96 -14.13
C ALA A 148 -9.65 12.82 -15.07
N LEU A 149 -9.07 13.29 -16.17
CA LEU A 149 -9.80 14.03 -17.19
C LEU A 149 -10.89 13.17 -17.87
N ALA A 150 -10.57 11.90 -18.16
CA ALA A 150 -11.55 10.97 -18.72
C ALA A 150 -12.70 10.70 -17.74
N MET A 151 -12.40 10.44 -16.46
CA MET A 151 -13.40 10.27 -15.41
C MET A 151 -14.29 11.51 -15.26
N TYR A 152 -13.70 12.72 -15.31
CA TYR A 152 -14.46 13.96 -15.27
C TYR A 152 -15.42 14.10 -16.45
N ARG A 153 -15.01 13.72 -17.65
CA ARG A 153 -15.87 13.76 -18.84
C ARG A 153 -17.05 12.81 -18.74
N CYS A 154 -16.83 11.62 -18.16
CA CYS A 154 -17.86 10.61 -17.95
C CYS A 154 -18.70 10.85 -16.69
N ALA A 155 -18.37 11.84 -15.86
CA ALA A 155 -19.11 12.12 -14.64
C ALA A 155 -20.53 12.58 -14.91
N ARG A 156 -21.47 12.17 -14.04
CA ARG A 156 -22.87 12.54 -14.10
C ARG A 156 -23.05 14.07 -14.01
N PRO A 157 -23.93 14.68 -14.81
CA PRO A 157 -24.09 16.15 -14.85
C PRO A 157 -24.40 16.78 -13.49
N ASP A 158 -25.22 16.10 -12.67
CA ASP A 158 -25.64 16.55 -11.33
C ASP A 158 -24.47 16.64 -10.33
N ARG A 159 -23.41 15.84 -10.49
CA ARG A 159 -22.25 15.77 -9.59
C ARG A 159 -20.94 16.23 -10.24
N LYS A 160 -21.00 16.65 -11.49
CA LYS A 160 -19.79 16.96 -12.29
C LYS A 160 -18.88 17.99 -11.64
N LYS A 161 -19.44 19.03 -11.01
CA LYS A 161 -18.67 20.07 -10.33
C LYS A 161 -17.92 19.50 -9.11
N GLN A 162 -18.60 18.69 -8.30
CA GLN A 162 -18.02 18.09 -7.10
C GLN A 162 -16.91 17.07 -7.47
N VAL A 163 -17.21 16.19 -8.43
CA VAL A 163 -16.25 15.19 -8.96
C VAL A 163 -15.05 15.90 -9.56
N GLY A 164 -15.24 16.98 -10.33
CA GLY A 164 -14.15 17.76 -10.92
C GLY A 164 -13.20 18.35 -9.89
N THR A 165 -13.69 18.86 -8.78
CA THR A 165 -12.84 19.40 -7.70
C THR A 165 -11.98 18.31 -7.07
N ILE A 166 -12.56 17.13 -6.78
CA ILE A 166 -11.85 16.01 -6.20
C ILE A 166 -10.76 15.48 -7.16
N LEU A 167 -11.15 15.23 -8.42
CA LEU A 167 -10.24 14.71 -9.43
C LEU A 167 -9.11 15.69 -9.76
N PHE A 168 -9.38 16.99 -9.79
CA PHE A 168 -8.35 18.00 -10.00
C PHE A 168 -7.32 18.00 -8.86
N SER A 169 -7.78 17.97 -7.60
CA SER A 169 -6.88 17.92 -6.43
C SER A 169 -6.03 16.65 -6.44
N ALA A 170 -6.64 15.51 -6.76
CA ALA A 170 -5.96 14.23 -6.84
C ALA A 170 -4.94 14.18 -7.99
N ALA A 171 -5.31 14.69 -9.19
CA ALA A 171 -4.41 14.77 -10.34
C ALA A 171 -3.23 15.71 -10.07
N PHE A 172 -3.47 16.83 -9.39
CA PHE A 172 -2.43 17.77 -9.01
C PHE A 172 -1.47 17.17 -7.98
N ALA A 173 -1.98 16.45 -6.99
CA ALA A 173 -1.15 15.71 -6.03
C ALA A 173 -0.31 14.63 -6.72
N SER A 174 -0.91 13.85 -7.63
CA SER A 174 -0.19 12.85 -8.41
C SER A 174 0.96 13.46 -9.23
N PHE A 175 0.69 14.59 -9.90
CA PHE A 175 1.68 15.29 -10.72
C PHE A 175 2.85 15.86 -9.91
N LEU A 176 2.58 16.52 -8.77
CA LEU A 176 3.61 17.22 -7.99
C LEU A 176 4.35 16.32 -7.01
N THR A 177 3.62 15.43 -6.33
CA THR A 177 4.17 14.67 -5.20
C THR A 177 4.29 13.18 -5.47
N GLY A 178 3.71 12.70 -6.57
CA GLY A 178 3.68 11.27 -6.90
C GLY A 178 2.70 10.46 -6.03
N VAL A 179 1.82 11.11 -5.28
CA VAL A 179 0.76 10.42 -4.51
C VAL A 179 -0.38 10.07 -5.45
N THR A 180 -0.51 8.80 -5.78
CA THR A 180 -1.42 8.30 -6.82
C THR A 180 -2.70 7.68 -6.28
N GLU A 181 -2.69 7.28 -5.02
CA GLU A 181 -3.76 6.54 -4.35
C GLU A 181 -5.15 7.21 -4.48
N PRO A 182 -5.30 8.55 -4.41
CA PRO A 182 -6.61 9.20 -4.57
C PRO A 182 -7.24 9.03 -5.95
N LEU A 183 -6.47 8.62 -6.96
CA LEU A 183 -6.96 8.32 -8.31
C LEU A 183 -7.06 6.80 -8.58
N GLU A 184 -6.36 5.98 -7.80
CA GLU A 184 -6.27 4.53 -7.98
C GLU A 184 -7.32 3.77 -7.13
N PHE A 185 -7.85 4.39 -6.10
CA PHE A 185 -8.97 3.94 -5.28
C PHE A 185 -10.23 4.74 -5.61
#